data_ee2e0c7fbdec285cfceb18d9f6f2f51d
#
_entry.id   ee2e0c7fbdec285cfceb18d9f6f2f51d
#
_cell.length_a   1.000
_cell.length_b   1.000
_cell.length_c   1.000
_cell.angle_alpha   90.00
_cell.angle_beta   90.00
_cell.angle_gamma   90.00
#
_symmetry.space_group_name_H-M   'P 1'
#
loop_
_entity.id
_entity.type
_entity.pdbx_description
1 polymer ?
#
loop_
_entity_poly.entity_id
_entity_poly.type
_entity_poly.pdbx_seq_one_letter_code
_entity_poly.pdbx_strand_id
1 'polypeptide(L)'
;MPLQYVTAFLLVAHEEGLGVGDYAERAGVSVSVMSRHLLDIGVRDRHGGEGFGLVEYRAKPMNLRKHEYRLTDQGRALAHKIFKQWKK
;
A
#
# COMPACT_ATOMS: atom_id res chain seq x y z
N MET A 1 4.11 -4.54 13.32
CA MET A 1 3.37 -4.75 12.06
C MET A 1 3.71 -6.11 11.51
N PRO A 2 2.72 -6.95 11.16
CA PRO A 2 2.98 -8.26 10.56
C PRO A 2 3.78 -8.15 9.26
N LEU A 3 4.54 -9.19 8.95
CA LEU A 3 5.42 -9.22 7.78
C LEU A 3 4.67 -8.96 6.47
N GLN A 4 3.47 -9.52 6.31
CA GLN A 4 2.69 -9.33 5.10
C GLN A 4 2.32 -7.87 4.86
N TYR A 5 2.15 -7.10 5.93
CA TYR A 5 1.87 -5.66 5.82
C TYR A 5 3.13 -4.89 5.42
N VAL A 6 4.28 -5.30 5.95
CA VAL A 6 5.56 -4.70 5.55
C VAL A 6 5.80 -4.94 4.06
N THR A 7 5.54 -6.15 3.59
CA THR A 7 5.69 -6.49 2.17
C THR A 7 4.78 -5.60 1.32
N ALA A 8 3.50 -5.48 1.68
CA ALA A 8 2.55 -4.65 0.94
C ALA A 8 3.00 -3.19 0.92
N PHE A 9 3.42 -2.66 2.06
CA PHE A 9 3.91 -1.29 2.18
C PHE A 9 5.12 -1.05 1.26
N LEU A 10 6.10 -1.96 1.29
CA LEU A 10 7.31 -1.80 0.49
C LEU A 10 7.03 -1.89 -1.01
N LEU A 11 6.06 -2.71 -1.42
CA LEU A 11 5.66 -2.78 -2.82
C LEU A 11 5.07 -1.45 -3.29
N VAL A 12 4.21 -0.83 -2.49
CA VAL A 12 3.65 0.48 -2.82
C VAL A 12 4.77 1.54 -2.83
N ALA A 13 5.66 1.50 -1.85
CA ALA A 13 6.77 2.45 -1.78
C ALA A 13 7.72 2.33 -2.97
N HIS A 14 7.92 1.10 -3.45
CA HIS A 14 8.79 0.85 -4.61
C HIS A 14 8.19 1.42 -5.90
N GLU A 15 6.88 1.27 -6.07
CA GLU A 15 6.20 1.80 -7.27
C GLU A 15 4.77 2.20 -6.91
N GLU A 16 4.55 3.49 -6.74
CA GLU A 16 3.22 4.05 -6.48
C GLU A 16 2.41 4.10 -7.78
N GLY A 17 1.10 4.19 -7.64
CA GLY A 17 0.21 4.40 -8.78
C GLY A 17 -0.30 3.13 -9.45
N LEU A 18 0.00 1.97 -8.87
CA LEU A 18 -0.49 0.69 -9.41
C LEU A 18 -1.80 0.29 -8.73
N GLY A 19 -2.50 -0.66 -9.34
CA GLY A 19 -3.70 -1.24 -8.76
C GLY A 19 -3.40 -2.44 -7.88
N VAL A 20 -4.44 -2.91 -7.16
CA VAL A 20 -4.31 -4.04 -6.24
C VAL A 20 -3.84 -5.31 -6.96
N GLY A 21 -4.30 -5.53 -8.20
CA GLY A 21 -3.89 -6.71 -8.97
C GLY A 21 -2.39 -6.74 -9.23
N ASP A 22 -1.80 -5.59 -9.51
CA ASP A 22 -0.36 -5.49 -9.76
C ASP A 22 0.44 -5.85 -8.52
N TYR A 23 0.05 -5.32 -7.36
CA TYR A 23 0.74 -5.61 -6.11
C TYR A 23 0.54 -7.06 -5.69
N ALA A 24 -0.66 -7.62 -5.90
CA ALA A 24 -0.94 -9.01 -5.61
C ALA A 24 -0.06 -9.95 -6.42
N GLU A 25 0.09 -9.67 -7.71
CA GLU A 25 0.95 -10.45 -8.59
C GLU A 25 2.40 -10.42 -8.13
N ARG A 26 2.91 -9.24 -7.80
CA ARG A 26 4.29 -9.08 -7.34
C ARG A 26 4.55 -9.76 -6.00
N ALA A 27 3.55 -9.81 -5.13
CA ALA A 27 3.67 -10.46 -3.83
C ALA A 27 3.41 -11.97 -3.90
N GLY A 28 2.86 -12.47 -5.01
CA GLY A 28 2.52 -13.88 -5.14
C GLY A 28 1.31 -14.28 -4.30
N VAL A 29 0.36 -13.36 -4.08
CA VAL A 29 -0.85 -13.62 -3.30
C VAL A 29 -2.08 -13.30 -4.15
N SER A 30 -3.25 -13.70 -3.67
CA SER A 30 -4.51 -13.39 -4.36
C SER A 30 -4.84 -11.90 -4.23
N VAL A 31 -5.66 -11.41 -5.17
CA VAL A 31 -6.16 -10.03 -5.12
C VAL A 31 -6.92 -9.77 -3.81
N SER A 32 -7.73 -10.74 -3.37
CA SER A 32 -8.49 -10.61 -2.12
C SER A 32 -7.57 -10.40 -0.92
N VAL A 33 -6.48 -11.16 -0.84
CA VAL A 33 -5.52 -11.06 0.25
C VAL A 33 -4.80 -9.72 0.19
N MET A 34 -4.30 -9.33 -0.99
CA MET A 34 -3.60 -8.03 -1.13
C MET A 34 -4.54 -6.87 -0.81
N SER A 35 -5.80 -6.94 -1.24
CA SER A 35 -6.78 -5.90 -0.94
C SER A 35 -6.95 -5.70 0.56
N ARG A 36 -7.01 -6.79 1.33
CA ARG A 36 -7.11 -6.71 2.79
C ARG A 36 -5.87 -6.08 3.41
N HIS A 37 -4.70 -6.48 2.94
CA HIS A 37 -3.44 -5.93 3.44
C HIS A 37 -3.34 -4.43 3.18
N LEU A 38 -3.71 -4.00 1.98
CA LEU A 38 -3.66 -2.58 1.62
C LEU A 38 -4.67 -1.76 2.42
N LEU A 39 -5.85 -2.33 2.70
CA LEU A 39 -6.82 -1.66 3.56
C LEU A 39 -6.28 -1.49 4.98
N ASP A 40 -5.68 -2.53 5.54
CA ASP A 40 -5.20 -2.51 6.92
C ASP A 40 -4.02 -1.55 7.11
N ILE A 41 -3.18 -1.37 6.10
CA ILE A 41 -2.09 -0.38 6.18
C ILE A 41 -2.52 1.00 5.68
N GLY A 42 -3.76 1.13 5.22
CA GLY A 42 -4.33 2.39 4.75
C GLY A 42 -4.85 3.25 5.90
N VAL A 43 -5.58 4.30 5.52
CA VAL A 43 -6.14 5.24 6.49
C VAL A 43 -7.20 4.57 7.37
N ARG A 44 -7.99 3.65 6.78
CA ARG A 44 -8.97 2.85 7.53
C ARG A 44 -8.77 1.39 7.20
N ASP A 45 -8.88 0.55 8.22
CA ASP A 45 -8.77 -0.89 8.00
C ASP A 45 -10.08 -1.44 7.40
N ARG A 46 -10.09 -2.76 7.14
CA ARG A 46 -11.23 -3.44 6.52
C ARG A 46 -12.49 -3.48 7.40
N HIS A 47 -12.34 -3.17 8.68
CA HIS A 47 -13.46 -3.12 9.62
C HIS A 47 -13.97 -1.70 9.88
N GLY A 48 -13.45 -0.72 9.14
CA GLY A 48 -13.82 0.67 9.30
C GLY A 48 -13.11 1.38 10.45
N GLY A 49 -12.19 0.72 11.14
CA GLY A 49 -11.37 1.32 12.18
C GLY A 49 -10.18 2.07 11.61
N GLU A 50 -9.32 2.57 12.49
CA GLU A 50 -8.08 3.21 12.07
C GLU A 50 -7.09 2.17 11.57
N GLY A 51 -6.62 2.35 10.34
CA GLY A 51 -5.50 1.60 9.83
C GLY A 51 -4.18 2.25 10.21
N PHE A 52 -3.08 1.77 9.63
CA PHE A 52 -1.76 2.32 9.90
C PHE A 52 -1.52 3.69 9.24
N GLY A 53 -2.40 4.10 8.32
CA GLY A 53 -2.30 5.40 7.67
C GLY A 53 -1.12 5.56 6.73
N LEU A 54 -0.62 4.46 6.17
CA LEU A 54 0.60 4.47 5.37
C LEU A 54 0.34 4.59 3.88
N VAL A 55 -0.82 4.11 3.42
CA VAL A 55 -1.19 4.18 2.00
C VAL A 55 -2.60 4.75 1.86
N GLU A 56 -2.87 5.31 0.68
CA GLU A 56 -4.20 5.75 0.29
C GLU A 56 -4.48 5.28 -1.12
N TYR A 57 -5.76 5.21 -1.48
CA TYR A 57 -6.11 4.88 -2.86
C TYR A 57 -7.03 5.94 -3.44
N ARG A 58 -6.94 6.12 -4.76
CA ARG A 58 -7.73 7.08 -5.50
C ARG A 58 -8.22 6.45 -6.78
N ALA A 59 -9.41 6.85 -7.23
CA ALA A 59 -9.88 6.49 -8.55
C ALA A 59 -8.99 7.17 -9.61
N LYS A 60 -8.61 6.41 -10.64
CA LYS A 60 -7.85 6.99 -11.75
C LYS A 60 -8.75 7.95 -12.53
N PRO A 61 -8.28 9.16 -12.87
CA PRO A 61 -9.12 10.13 -13.59
C PRO A 61 -9.71 9.61 -14.90
N MET A 62 -8.96 8.77 -15.61
CA MET A 62 -9.36 8.25 -16.90
C MET A 62 -10.20 6.98 -16.83
N ASN A 63 -10.28 6.34 -15.66
CA ASN A 63 -11.04 5.12 -15.49
C ASN A 63 -11.50 4.98 -14.05
N LEU A 64 -12.75 5.33 -13.79
CA LEU A 64 -13.33 5.34 -12.45
C LEU A 64 -13.45 3.94 -11.82
N ARG A 65 -13.32 2.88 -12.61
CA ARG A 65 -13.38 1.51 -12.10
C ARG A 65 -12.04 1.04 -11.55
N LYS A 66 -10.94 1.74 -11.88
CA LYS A 66 -9.62 1.38 -11.40
C LYS A 66 -9.17 2.37 -10.34
N HIS A 67 -8.56 1.83 -9.32
CA HIS A 67 -7.98 2.63 -8.24
C HIS A 67 -6.48 2.43 -8.24
N GLU A 68 -5.76 3.50 -7.92
CA GLU A 68 -4.33 3.43 -7.72
C GLU A 68 -4.00 3.64 -6.25
N TYR A 69 -2.92 3.01 -5.82
CA TYR A 69 -2.45 3.13 -4.45
C TYR A 69 -1.21 4.00 -4.40
N ARG A 70 -1.15 4.85 -3.38
CA ARG A 70 -0.02 5.76 -3.16
C ARG A 70 0.29 5.80 -1.68
N LEU A 71 1.51 6.20 -1.35
CA LEU A 71 1.86 6.47 0.03
C LEU A 71 1.18 7.75 0.50
N THR A 72 0.75 7.76 1.76
CA THR A 72 0.39 8.98 2.45
C THR A 72 1.67 9.74 2.81
N ASP A 73 1.54 10.99 3.30
CA ASP A 73 2.71 11.72 3.81
C ASP A 73 3.40 10.93 4.93
N GLN A 74 2.62 10.31 5.81
CA GLN A 74 3.13 9.47 6.88
C GLN A 74 3.86 8.24 6.34
N GLY A 75 3.28 7.58 5.33
CA GLY A 75 3.92 6.44 4.67
C GLY A 75 5.20 6.83 3.97
N ARG A 76 5.20 8.00 3.33
CA ARG A 76 6.38 8.50 2.63
C ARG A 76 7.51 8.81 3.62
N ALA A 77 7.18 9.38 4.77
CA ALA A 77 8.16 9.63 5.82
C ALA A 77 8.76 8.34 6.35
N LEU A 78 7.93 7.31 6.54
CA LEU A 78 8.41 6.00 6.99
C LEU A 78 9.30 5.34 5.94
N ALA A 79 8.89 5.38 4.68
CA ALA A 79 9.70 4.83 3.59
C ALA A 79 11.06 5.52 3.50
N HIS A 80 11.08 6.83 3.66
CA HIS A 80 12.31 7.60 3.63
C HIS A 80 13.27 7.15 4.75
N LYS A 81 12.77 6.94 5.95
CA LYS A 81 13.57 6.45 7.08
C LYS A 81 14.16 5.07 6.79
N ILE A 82 13.33 4.17 6.25
CA ILE A 82 13.77 2.81 5.95
C ILE A 82 14.87 2.82 4.89
N PHE A 83 14.63 3.51 3.77
CA PHE A 83 15.59 3.54 2.67
C PHE A 83 16.87 4.30 3.01
N LYS A 84 16.77 5.32 3.83
CA LYS A 84 17.95 6.06 4.29
C LYS A 84 18.87 5.17 5.13
N GLN A 85 18.29 4.33 6.00
CA GLN A 85 19.07 3.40 6.80
C GLN A 85 19.60 2.24 5.96
N TRP A 86 18.87 1.86 4.92
CA TRP A 86 19.24 0.77 4.03
C TRP A 86 20.41 1.14 3.13
N LYS A 87 20.43 2.36 2.65
CA LYS A 87 21.52 2.88 1.81
C LYS A 87 22.67 3.34 2.70
N LYS A 88 23.70 2.57 2.73
CA LYS A 88 24.94 2.98 3.40
C LYS A 88 25.97 3.36 2.37
#